data_19ad13d65ade2ac52ed6685564792e23
#
_entry.id   19ad13d65ade2ac52ed6685564792e23
#
_cell.length_a   1.000
_cell.length_b   1.000
_cell.length_c   1.000
_cell.angle_alpha   90.00
_cell.angle_beta   90.00
_cell.angle_gamma   90.00
#
_symmetry.space_group_name_H-M   'P 1'
#
loop_
_entity.id
_entity.type
_entity.pdbx_description
1 polymer ?
#
loop_
_entity_poly.entity_id
_entity_poly.type
_entity_poly.pdbx_seq_one_letter_code
_entity_poly.pdbx_strand_id
1 'polypeptide(L)'
;MITIPNDRLLDIIDKKTSMVDAFRIADDVLRQGVQGISDLIAVPGLINLDFADVKTIMSNAGSALMGIGEGQGDNAAIDAAKIAVNSPLLETSIQGAKGVLYNITGGPNLGLAQVNEASRIISEAAHEDANIIFGTAIDETLDDTVRITVIATGFDENADEGVPEFPSVPKQPAVEEVGMGFPDLPPWMRHSSK
;
A
#
# COMPACT_ATOMS: atom_id res chain seq x y z
N MET A 1 1.44 6.47 -7.49
CA MET A 1 0.62 5.22 -7.40
C MET A 1 1.11 4.45 -6.18
N ILE A 2 0.22 3.90 -5.33
CA ILE A 2 0.66 3.05 -4.21
C ILE A 2 0.91 1.65 -4.78
N THR A 3 2.11 1.14 -4.60
CA THR A 3 2.54 -0.17 -5.07
C THR A 3 2.84 -1.07 -3.88
N ILE A 4 2.42 -2.33 -3.98
CA ILE A 4 2.79 -3.40 -3.05
C ILE A 4 3.51 -4.45 -3.88
N PRO A 5 4.81 -4.63 -3.70
CA PRO A 5 5.58 -5.60 -4.46
C PRO A 5 5.11 -7.02 -4.15
N ASN A 6 4.71 -7.74 -5.19
CA ASN A 6 4.19 -9.09 -5.00
C ASN A 6 5.24 -10.06 -4.42
N ASP A 7 6.51 -9.84 -4.75
CA ASP A 7 7.61 -10.67 -4.25
C ASP A 7 7.79 -10.51 -2.73
N ARG A 8 7.50 -9.33 -2.18
CA ARG A 8 7.57 -9.07 -0.74
C ARG A 8 6.45 -9.75 0.04
N LEU A 9 5.34 -10.08 -0.61
CA LEU A 9 4.31 -10.90 0.01
C LEU A 9 4.81 -12.31 0.33
N LEU A 10 5.79 -12.82 -0.43
CA LEU A 10 6.42 -14.11 -0.16
C LEU A 10 7.28 -14.10 1.11
N ASP A 11 7.81 -12.94 1.49
CA ASP A 11 8.63 -12.80 2.70
C ASP A 11 7.78 -12.85 3.99
N ILE A 12 6.48 -12.58 3.87
CA ILE A 12 5.51 -12.58 4.97
C ILE A 12 4.87 -13.96 5.15
N ILE A 13 5.00 -14.83 4.13
CA ILE A 13 4.30 -16.11 4.06
C ILE A 13 5.23 -17.23 4.52
N ASP A 14 4.75 -18.09 5.41
CA ASP A 14 5.46 -19.31 5.81
C ASP A 14 5.58 -20.31 4.65
N LYS A 15 6.72 -21.01 4.55
CA LYS A 15 6.97 -22.02 3.51
C LYS A 15 5.92 -23.15 3.46
N LYS A 16 5.09 -23.28 4.50
CA LYS A 16 4.02 -24.28 4.60
C LYS A 16 2.63 -23.72 4.25
N THR A 17 2.53 -22.42 3.95
CA THR A 17 1.27 -21.77 3.66
C THR A 17 0.71 -22.28 2.33
N SER A 18 -0.56 -22.62 2.29
CA SER A 18 -1.22 -23.02 1.05
C SER A 18 -1.34 -21.85 0.07
N MET A 19 -1.44 -22.13 -1.22
CA MET A 19 -1.60 -21.08 -2.23
C MET A 19 -2.86 -20.23 -1.99
N VAL A 20 -3.94 -20.86 -1.53
CA VAL A 20 -5.19 -20.15 -1.20
C VAL A 20 -5.00 -19.21 -0.01
N ASP A 21 -4.27 -19.65 1.02
CA ASP A 21 -4.01 -18.82 2.19
C ASP A 21 -3.01 -17.69 1.86
N ALA A 22 -2.04 -17.95 0.97
CA ALA A 22 -1.14 -16.93 0.46
C ALA A 22 -1.91 -15.79 -0.24
N PHE A 23 -2.89 -16.11 -1.09
CA PHE A 23 -3.74 -15.10 -1.71
C PHE A 23 -4.62 -14.35 -0.70
N ARG A 24 -5.11 -15.02 0.35
CA ARG A 24 -5.85 -14.33 1.42
C ARG A 24 -5.00 -13.31 2.15
N ILE A 25 -3.73 -13.64 2.42
CA ILE A 25 -2.78 -12.70 3.04
C ILE A 25 -2.55 -11.50 2.10
N ALA A 26 -2.37 -11.72 0.81
CA ALA A 26 -2.24 -10.66 -0.17
C ALA A 26 -3.47 -9.76 -0.22
N ASP A 27 -4.67 -10.34 -0.26
CA ASP A 27 -5.94 -9.60 -0.23
C ASP A 27 -6.08 -8.80 1.06
N ASP A 28 -5.66 -9.35 2.21
CA ASP A 28 -5.72 -8.66 3.49
C ASP A 28 -4.77 -7.46 3.55
N VAL A 29 -3.57 -7.58 3.01
CA VAL A 29 -2.63 -6.46 2.88
C VAL A 29 -3.21 -5.34 2.02
N LEU A 30 -3.80 -5.68 0.86
CA LEU A 30 -4.45 -4.69 0.00
C LEU A 30 -5.65 -4.04 0.69
N ARG A 31 -6.46 -4.82 1.40
CA ARG A 31 -7.60 -4.33 2.19
C ARG A 31 -7.13 -3.36 3.28
N GLN A 32 -6.10 -3.71 4.04
CA GLN A 32 -5.52 -2.84 5.08
C GLN A 32 -4.99 -1.54 4.49
N GLY A 33 -4.36 -1.60 3.30
CA GLY A 33 -3.88 -0.43 2.59
C GLY A 33 -4.99 0.54 2.20
N VAL A 34 -6.03 0.02 1.57
CA VAL A 34 -7.20 0.84 1.20
C VAL A 34 -7.90 1.38 2.44
N GLN A 35 -8.07 0.56 3.46
CA GLN A 35 -8.69 0.96 4.72
C GLN A 35 -7.86 2.04 5.42
N GLY A 36 -6.55 1.87 5.54
CA GLY A 36 -5.67 2.86 6.18
C GLY A 36 -5.78 4.26 5.56
N ILE A 37 -5.90 4.35 4.24
CA ILE A 37 -6.10 5.64 3.56
C ILE A 37 -7.54 6.15 3.75
N SER A 38 -8.53 5.26 3.70
CA SER A 38 -9.93 5.65 3.89
C SER A 38 -10.17 6.13 5.30
N ASP A 39 -9.59 5.47 6.30
CA ASP A 39 -9.73 5.82 7.70
C ASP A 39 -9.10 7.20 8.01
N LEU A 40 -7.98 7.53 7.36
CA LEU A 40 -7.37 8.86 7.45
C LEU A 40 -8.33 10.00 7.12
N ILE A 41 -9.23 9.77 6.18
CA ILE A 41 -10.15 10.80 5.64
C ILE A 41 -11.53 10.69 6.27
N ALA A 42 -12.01 9.47 6.53
CA ALA A 42 -13.39 9.20 6.89
C ALA A 42 -13.62 9.10 8.39
N VAL A 43 -12.61 8.68 9.17
CA VAL A 43 -12.74 8.47 10.61
C VAL A 43 -12.38 9.76 11.35
N PRO A 44 -13.31 10.36 12.11
CA PRO A 44 -12.99 11.52 12.94
C PRO A 44 -11.97 11.12 14.01
N GLY A 45 -10.79 11.74 13.98
CA GLY A 45 -9.72 11.49 14.94
C GLY A 45 -9.50 12.70 15.88
N LEU A 46 -8.55 12.57 16.78
CA LEU A 46 -8.06 13.66 17.60
C LEU A 46 -7.29 14.70 16.77
N ILE A 47 -6.55 14.22 15.77
CA ILE A 47 -5.88 15.03 14.76
C ILE A 47 -6.36 14.50 13.41
N ASN A 48 -7.18 15.32 12.74
CA ASN A 48 -7.74 14.96 11.45
C ASN A 48 -6.85 15.46 10.33
N LEU A 49 -6.67 14.60 9.34
CA LEU A 49 -6.10 14.95 8.04
C LEU A 49 -7.25 15.30 7.09
N ASP A 50 -7.08 16.36 6.33
CA ASP A 50 -8.01 16.65 5.26
C ASP A 50 -7.53 16.04 3.93
N PHE A 51 -8.45 15.96 2.96
CA PHE A 51 -8.11 15.42 1.64
C PHE A 51 -7.06 16.27 0.90
N ALA A 52 -6.95 17.56 1.22
CA ALA A 52 -5.96 18.44 0.61
C ALA A 52 -4.54 18.08 1.07
N ASP A 53 -4.38 17.69 2.33
CA ASP A 53 -3.11 17.23 2.90
C ASP A 53 -2.65 15.94 2.21
N VAL A 54 -3.52 14.94 2.12
CA VAL A 54 -3.24 13.68 1.42
C VAL A 54 -2.88 13.96 -0.04
N LYS A 55 -3.66 14.80 -0.72
CA LYS A 55 -3.42 15.19 -2.11
C LYS A 55 -2.06 15.88 -2.28
N THR A 56 -1.67 16.73 -1.36
CA THR A 56 -0.39 17.47 -1.43
C THR A 56 0.80 16.51 -1.40
N ILE A 57 0.77 15.50 -0.56
CA ILE A 57 1.85 14.49 -0.48
C ILE A 57 1.83 13.53 -1.68
N MET A 58 0.63 13.13 -2.12
CA MET A 58 0.49 12.10 -3.15
C MET A 58 0.55 12.60 -4.58
N SER A 59 0.30 13.90 -4.83
CA SER A 59 0.26 14.45 -6.19
C SER A 59 1.66 14.58 -6.78
N ASN A 60 1.85 14.00 -7.97
CA ASN A 60 3.12 14.02 -8.70
C ASN A 60 4.32 13.42 -7.94
N ALA A 61 4.04 12.57 -6.96
CA ALA A 61 5.05 11.98 -6.09
C ALA A 61 5.61 10.64 -6.60
N GLY A 62 5.25 10.23 -7.83
CA GLY A 62 5.68 8.96 -8.39
C GLY A 62 5.08 7.74 -7.68
N SER A 63 5.91 6.79 -7.35
CA SER A 63 5.52 5.61 -6.57
C SER A 63 5.40 5.95 -5.09
N ALA A 64 4.42 5.34 -4.44
CA ALA A 64 4.24 5.42 -3.00
C ALA A 64 4.34 4.01 -2.41
N LEU A 65 5.09 3.90 -1.35
CA LEU A 65 5.25 2.67 -0.58
C LEU A 65 4.44 2.76 0.71
N MET A 66 3.98 1.62 1.20
CA MET A 66 3.17 1.56 2.40
C MET A 66 3.74 0.56 3.38
N GLY A 67 3.83 0.96 4.64
CA GLY A 67 4.17 0.11 5.76
C GLY A 67 3.05 0.11 6.80
N ILE A 68 2.81 -1.04 7.40
CA ILE A 68 1.84 -1.21 8.48
C ILE A 68 2.56 -1.88 9.64
N GLY A 69 2.32 -1.37 10.84
CA GLY A 69 2.81 -1.96 12.08
C GLY A 69 1.73 -1.99 13.16
N GLU A 70 1.72 -3.04 13.93
CA GLU A 70 0.87 -3.18 15.11
C GLU A 70 1.73 -3.47 16.33
N GLY A 71 1.38 -2.86 17.45
CA GLY A 71 2.01 -3.10 18.74
C GLY A 71 0.97 -3.22 19.83
N GLN A 72 1.31 -3.85 20.94
CA GLN A 72 0.41 -4.06 22.06
C GLN A 72 1.10 -3.76 23.40
N GLY A 73 0.35 -3.24 24.36
CA GLY A 73 0.80 -2.96 25.71
C GLY A 73 1.47 -1.59 25.86
N ASP A 74 2.33 -1.44 26.89
CA ASP A 74 2.90 -0.15 27.31
C ASP A 74 3.73 0.56 26.22
N ASN A 75 4.39 -0.21 25.37
CA ASN A 75 5.22 0.29 24.26
C ASN A 75 4.55 0.13 22.89
N ALA A 76 3.23 -0.08 22.87
CA ALA A 76 2.47 -0.40 21.66
C ALA A 76 2.78 0.53 20.47
N ALA A 77 2.77 1.84 20.68
CA ALA A 77 3.01 2.83 19.63
C ALA A 77 4.48 2.81 19.13
N ILE A 78 5.44 2.57 20.02
CA ILE A 78 6.87 2.48 19.69
C ILE A 78 7.11 1.24 18.82
N ASP A 79 6.57 0.11 19.23
CA ASP A 79 6.74 -1.16 18.51
C ASP A 79 6.01 -1.12 17.18
N ALA A 80 4.78 -0.58 17.15
CA ALA A 80 4.04 -0.35 15.91
C ALA A 80 4.82 0.55 14.93
N ALA A 81 5.40 1.65 15.40
CA ALA A 81 6.20 2.56 14.57
C ALA A 81 7.42 1.85 13.98
N LYS A 82 8.18 1.11 14.79
CA LYS A 82 9.34 0.35 14.33
C LYS A 82 8.97 -0.70 13.29
N ILE A 83 7.86 -1.42 13.50
CA ILE A 83 7.36 -2.42 12.55
C ILE A 83 6.92 -1.74 11.26
N ALA A 84 6.21 -0.61 11.35
CA ALA A 84 5.72 0.11 10.18
C ALA A 84 6.87 0.62 9.29
N VAL A 85 7.91 1.25 9.87
CA VAL A 85 9.05 1.79 9.11
C VAL A 85 10.00 0.72 8.57
N ASN A 86 9.99 -0.48 9.15
CA ASN A 86 10.77 -1.63 8.71
C ASN A 86 9.90 -2.71 8.07
N SER A 87 8.68 -2.36 7.66
CA SER A 87 7.76 -3.32 7.07
C SER A 87 8.36 -3.97 5.83
N PRO A 88 8.29 -5.30 5.67
CA PRO A 88 8.74 -5.99 4.47
C PRO A 88 7.96 -5.58 3.22
N LEU A 89 6.80 -4.93 3.38
CA LEU A 89 6.02 -4.35 2.27
C LEU A 89 6.67 -3.11 1.67
N LEU A 90 7.66 -2.52 2.35
CA LEU A 90 8.49 -1.46 1.81
C LEU A 90 9.63 -2.11 1.01
N GLU A 91 9.73 -1.82 -0.28
CA GLU A 91 10.85 -2.28 -1.14
C GLU A 91 12.17 -1.66 -0.71
N THR A 92 12.09 -0.42 -0.25
CA THR A 92 13.23 0.36 0.20
C THR A 92 12.94 0.96 1.58
N SER A 93 13.99 1.35 2.28
CA SER A 93 13.86 2.13 3.51
C SER A 93 13.12 3.45 3.20
N ILE A 94 12.30 3.93 4.14
CA ILE A 94 11.65 5.25 3.99
C ILE A 94 12.65 6.42 4.03
N GLN A 95 13.93 6.16 4.22
CA GLN A 95 15.01 7.18 4.34
C GLN A 95 15.14 8.12 3.13
N GLY A 96 14.69 7.69 1.94
CA GLY A 96 14.70 8.53 0.74
C GLY A 96 13.38 9.26 0.49
N ALA A 97 12.36 9.03 1.29
CA ALA A 97 11.04 9.61 1.08
C ALA A 97 11.02 11.10 1.39
N LYS A 98 10.57 11.91 0.43
CA LYS A 98 10.36 13.36 0.57
C LYS A 98 8.96 13.73 1.07
N GLY A 99 8.02 12.79 1.02
CA GLY A 99 6.69 12.94 1.57
C GLY A 99 6.35 11.72 2.42
N VAL A 100 5.93 11.96 3.66
CA VAL A 100 5.51 10.90 4.57
C VAL A 100 4.16 11.26 5.16
N LEU A 101 3.22 10.35 5.00
CA LEU A 101 1.90 10.43 5.59
C LEU A 101 1.73 9.23 6.52
N TYR A 102 1.38 9.46 7.79
CA TYR A 102 1.10 8.34 8.67
C TYR A 102 -0.12 8.58 9.56
N ASN A 103 -0.76 7.47 9.90
CA ASN A 103 -1.89 7.44 10.83
C ASN A 103 -1.57 6.56 12.02
N ILE A 104 -1.88 7.05 13.21
CA ILE A 104 -1.79 6.29 14.45
C ILE A 104 -3.22 6.03 14.92
N THR A 105 -3.63 4.77 14.91
CA THR A 105 -4.93 4.34 15.43
C THR A 105 -4.70 3.53 16.69
N GLY A 106 -5.34 3.92 17.78
CA GLY A 106 -5.23 3.18 19.05
C GLY A 106 -6.52 3.21 19.83
N GLY A 107 -6.56 2.43 20.92
CA GLY A 107 -7.68 2.42 21.84
C GLY A 107 -7.82 3.73 22.65
N PRO A 108 -8.84 3.81 23.52
CA PRO A 108 -9.12 5.01 24.32
C PRO A 108 -7.97 5.42 25.26
N ASN A 109 -7.07 4.49 25.55
CA ASN A 109 -5.91 4.67 26.42
C ASN A 109 -4.66 5.21 25.70
N LEU A 110 -4.75 5.49 24.38
CA LEU A 110 -3.63 6.02 23.60
C LEU A 110 -3.16 7.37 24.15
N GLY A 111 -1.98 7.39 24.75
CA GLY A 111 -1.41 8.57 25.38
C GLY A 111 -0.66 9.48 24.40
N LEU A 112 -0.70 10.79 24.63
CA LEU A 112 0.02 11.78 23.83
C LEU A 112 1.55 11.51 23.80
N ALA A 113 2.12 11.03 24.91
CA ALA A 113 3.53 10.67 24.96
C ALA A 113 3.88 9.52 24.01
N GLN A 114 3.02 8.51 23.90
CA GLN A 114 3.20 7.40 22.98
C GLN A 114 3.09 7.87 21.51
N VAL A 115 2.15 8.77 21.21
CA VAL A 115 2.02 9.37 19.86
C VAL A 115 3.28 10.16 19.51
N ASN A 116 3.80 10.98 20.41
CA ASN A 116 5.04 11.74 20.18
C ASN A 116 6.25 10.86 19.95
N GLU A 117 6.39 9.78 20.70
CA GLU A 117 7.53 8.87 20.57
C GLU A 117 7.46 8.09 19.24
N ALA A 118 6.28 7.61 18.85
CA ALA A 118 6.05 6.99 17.54
C ALA A 118 6.34 7.97 16.39
N SER A 119 5.88 9.22 16.52
CA SER A 119 6.14 10.28 15.53
C SER A 119 7.63 10.58 15.39
N ARG A 120 8.39 10.58 16.49
CA ARG A 120 9.83 10.77 16.48
C ARG A 120 10.53 9.65 15.69
N ILE A 121 10.17 8.40 15.94
CA ILE A 121 10.75 7.24 15.24
C ILE A 121 10.51 7.32 13.73
N ILE A 122 9.28 7.68 13.32
CA ILE A 122 8.94 7.79 11.90
C ILE A 122 9.70 8.97 11.26
N SER A 123 9.78 10.11 11.95
CA SER A 123 10.50 11.30 11.45
C SER A 123 12.00 11.05 11.31
N GLU A 124 12.62 10.34 12.26
CA GLU A 124 14.04 9.97 12.21
C GLU A 124 14.34 8.96 11.08
N ALA A 125 13.34 8.19 10.66
CA ALA A 125 13.48 7.24 9.57
C ALA A 125 13.25 7.85 8.18
N ALA A 126 12.64 9.03 8.08
CA ALA A 126 12.39 9.76 6.83
C ALA A 126 13.59 10.62 6.40
N HIS A 127 13.49 11.24 5.21
CA HIS A 127 14.50 12.23 4.77
C HIS A 127 14.44 13.48 5.64
N GLU A 128 15.58 14.18 5.84
CA GLU A 128 15.66 15.39 6.68
C GLU A 128 14.70 16.51 6.20
N ASP A 129 14.51 16.63 4.89
CA ASP A 129 13.62 17.61 4.26
C ASP A 129 12.23 17.04 3.96
N ALA A 130 11.86 15.89 4.53
CA ALA A 130 10.58 15.26 4.26
C ALA A 130 9.41 16.12 4.76
N ASN A 131 8.41 16.27 3.90
CA ASN A 131 7.11 16.82 4.32
C ASN A 131 6.33 15.73 5.04
N ILE A 132 6.15 15.89 6.35
CA ILE A 132 5.53 14.88 7.20
C ILE A 132 4.15 15.38 7.64
N ILE A 133 3.13 14.60 7.33
CA ILE A 133 1.75 14.84 7.75
C ILE A 133 1.26 13.62 8.52
N PHE A 134 0.57 13.84 9.65
CA PHE A 134 0.07 12.74 10.45
C PHE A 134 -1.34 12.98 10.97
N GLY A 135 -2.04 11.88 11.18
CA GLY A 135 -3.34 11.84 11.84
C GLY A 135 -3.34 10.87 13.01
N THR A 136 -4.30 11.07 13.91
CA THR A 136 -4.57 10.14 15.00
C THR A 136 -6.05 9.84 15.07
N ALA A 137 -6.40 8.56 15.13
CA ALA A 137 -7.76 8.08 15.30
C ALA A 137 -7.90 7.23 16.56
N ILE A 138 -9.06 7.25 17.18
CA ILE A 138 -9.40 6.38 18.29
C ILE A 138 -10.37 5.33 17.80
N ASP A 139 -10.02 4.07 18.03
CA ASP A 139 -10.85 2.90 17.76
C ASP A 139 -11.02 2.12 19.06
N GLU A 140 -12.22 2.15 19.60
CA GLU A 140 -12.55 1.50 20.87
C GLU A 140 -12.36 -0.02 20.84
N THR A 141 -12.28 -0.61 19.64
CA THR A 141 -12.09 -2.06 19.47
C THR A 141 -10.64 -2.51 19.62
N LEU A 142 -9.69 -1.58 19.64
CA LEU A 142 -8.26 -1.89 19.68
C LEU A 142 -7.72 -2.04 21.12
N ASP A 143 -8.49 -1.67 22.14
CA ASP A 143 -8.09 -1.72 23.57
C ASP A 143 -6.65 -1.17 23.78
N ASP A 144 -5.70 -2.03 24.12
CA ASP A 144 -4.27 -1.69 24.34
C ASP A 144 -3.39 -1.88 23.08
N THR A 145 -4.01 -2.06 21.93
CA THR A 145 -3.30 -2.23 20.65
C THR A 145 -3.21 -0.89 19.93
N VAL A 146 -2.06 -0.62 19.35
CA VAL A 146 -1.84 0.53 18.48
C VAL A 146 -1.47 0.04 17.09
N ARG A 147 -2.13 0.56 16.08
CA ARG A 147 -1.84 0.31 14.66
C ARG A 147 -1.30 1.60 14.04
N ILE A 148 -0.21 1.50 13.32
CA ILE A 148 0.38 2.60 12.57
C ILE A 148 0.46 2.22 11.11
N THR A 149 -0.11 3.06 10.27
CA THR A 149 0.00 2.96 8.81
C THR A 149 0.84 4.12 8.31
N VAL A 150 1.93 3.83 7.61
CA VAL A 150 2.85 4.82 7.01
C VAL A 150 2.76 4.72 5.50
N ILE A 151 2.64 5.86 4.83
CA ILE A 151 2.72 5.98 3.38
C ILE A 151 3.88 6.91 3.07
N ALA A 152 4.88 6.41 2.37
CA ALA A 152 6.07 7.13 1.98
C ALA A 152 6.07 7.37 0.47
N THR A 153 6.43 8.57 0.05
CA THR A 153 6.39 9.01 -1.34
C THR A 153 7.59 9.87 -1.71
N GLY A 154 7.77 10.14 -2.99
CA GLY A 154 8.80 11.08 -3.45
C GLY A 154 10.21 10.53 -3.31
N PHE A 155 10.37 9.24 -3.54
CA PHE A 155 11.70 8.63 -3.68
C PHE A 155 12.37 9.16 -4.94
N ASP A 156 13.68 9.43 -4.88
CA ASP A 156 14.42 9.87 -6.06
C ASP A 156 14.38 8.77 -7.14
N GLU A 157 13.96 9.12 -8.35
CA GLU A 157 13.88 8.19 -9.50
C GLU A 157 15.23 7.56 -9.88
N ASN A 158 16.34 8.08 -9.36
CA ASN A 158 17.68 7.53 -9.57
C ASN A 158 18.04 6.36 -8.63
N ALA A 159 17.17 6.01 -7.68
CA ALA A 159 17.35 4.82 -6.84
C ALA A 159 16.79 3.53 -7.48
N ASP A 160 16.13 3.66 -8.61
CA ASP A 160 15.43 2.57 -9.31
C ASP A 160 16.31 1.91 -10.41
N GLU A 161 17.63 1.82 -10.17
CA GLU A 161 18.52 0.97 -10.98
C GLU A 161 18.35 -0.51 -10.61
N GLY A 162 17.14 -1.06 -10.74
CA GLY A 162 16.94 -2.46 -10.40
C GLY A 162 15.60 -3.07 -10.74
N VAL A 163 14.77 -2.42 -11.55
CA VAL A 163 13.63 -3.15 -12.11
C VAL A 163 14.18 -4.17 -13.10
N PRO A 164 14.11 -5.49 -12.80
CA PRO A 164 14.48 -6.48 -13.79
C PRO A 164 13.55 -6.26 -15.00
N GLU A 165 14.14 -5.93 -16.16
CA GLU A 165 13.42 -5.98 -17.42
C GLU A 165 12.79 -7.36 -17.51
N PHE A 166 11.48 -7.43 -17.33
CA PHE A 166 10.75 -8.64 -17.66
C PHE A 166 11.05 -8.96 -19.13
N PRO A 167 11.55 -10.17 -19.44
CA PRO A 167 11.77 -10.54 -20.82
C PRO A 167 10.46 -10.31 -21.57
N SER A 168 10.49 -9.37 -22.52
CA SER A 168 9.35 -9.06 -23.36
C SER A 168 8.81 -10.37 -23.91
N VAL A 169 7.57 -10.70 -23.57
CA VAL A 169 6.87 -11.85 -24.15
C VAL A 169 7.08 -11.77 -25.66
N PRO A 170 7.68 -12.77 -26.31
CA PRO A 170 7.90 -12.74 -27.75
C PRO A 170 6.53 -12.43 -28.39
N LYS A 171 6.46 -11.34 -29.17
CA LYS A 171 5.27 -11.05 -29.98
C LYS A 171 4.98 -12.31 -30.76
N GLN A 172 3.87 -12.96 -30.43
CA GLN A 172 3.38 -14.07 -31.24
C GLN A 172 3.34 -13.58 -32.69
N PRO A 173 3.89 -14.33 -33.63
CA PRO A 173 3.78 -13.98 -35.03
C PRO A 173 2.29 -13.78 -35.34
N ALA A 174 2.00 -12.67 -36.02
CA ALA A 174 0.64 -12.39 -36.46
C ALA A 174 0.08 -13.67 -37.06
N VAL A 175 -1.01 -14.16 -36.48
CA VAL A 175 -1.71 -15.33 -37.06
C VAL A 175 -2.15 -14.83 -38.41
N GLU A 176 -1.51 -15.31 -39.51
CA GLU A 176 -2.05 -15.13 -40.84
C GLU A 176 -3.51 -15.59 -40.78
N GLU A 177 -4.43 -14.70 -41.13
CA GLU A 177 -5.81 -15.07 -41.31
C GLU A 177 -5.87 -16.20 -42.33
N VAL A 178 -5.82 -17.43 -41.84
CA VAL A 178 -6.25 -18.58 -42.62
C VAL A 178 -7.74 -18.35 -42.84
N GLY A 179 -8.05 -17.89 -44.04
CA GLY A 179 -9.43 -17.73 -44.48
C GLY A 179 -10.16 -19.07 -44.34
N MET A 180 -10.73 -19.28 -43.13
CA MET A 180 -11.74 -20.30 -42.96
C MET A 180 -13.00 -19.78 -43.69
N GLY A 181 -13.14 -20.18 -44.95
CA GLY A 181 -14.39 -20.07 -45.65
C GLY A 181 -15.45 -20.73 -44.75
N PHE A 182 -16.35 -19.92 -44.22
CA PHE A 182 -17.52 -20.44 -43.56
C PHE A 182 -18.29 -21.28 -44.59
N PRO A 183 -18.65 -22.52 -44.28
CA PRO A 183 -19.49 -23.29 -45.17
C PRO A 183 -20.76 -22.48 -45.42
N ASP A 184 -21.22 -22.46 -46.70
CA ASP A 184 -22.39 -21.73 -47.16
C ASP A 184 -23.54 -21.83 -46.17
N LEU A 185 -23.95 -20.66 -45.65
CA LEU A 185 -25.09 -20.59 -44.74
C LEU A 185 -26.32 -21.12 -45.43
N PRO A 186 -27.11 -21.99 -44.79
CA PRO A 186 -28.33 -22.51 -45.34
C PRO A 186 -29.27 -21.39 -45.82
N PRO A 187 -30.06 -21.60 -46.91
CA PRO A 187 -30.88 -20.55 -47.53
C PRO A 187 -31.85 -19.83 -46.60
N TRP A 188 -32.23 -20.45 -45.47
CA TRP A 188 -33.15 -19.91 -44.49
C TRP A 188 -32.53 -18.89 -43.53
N MET A 189 -31.20 -18.78 -43.50
CA MET A 189 -30.48 -17.78 -42.69
C MET A 189 -30.15 -16.50 -43.46
N ARG A 190 -30.49 -16.40 -44.74
CA ARG A 190 -30.32 -15.18 -45.52
C ARG A 190 -31.49 -14.26 -45.31
N HIS A 191 -31.47 -13.44 -44.27
CA HIS A 191 -32.46 -12.39 -44.11
C HIS A 191 -32.19 -11.29 -45.10
N SER A 192 -33.18 -11.04 -45.96
CA SER A 192 -33.21 -9.93 -46.91
C SER A 192 -33.31 -8.61 -46.16
N SER A 193 -32.30 -7.78 -46.30
CA SER A 193 -32.43 -6.34 -46.04
C SER A 193 -33.30 -5.71 -47.11
N LYS A 194 -34.45 -5.16 -46.71
CA LYS A 194 -35.13 -4.09 -47.39
C LYS A 194 -35.22 -2.90 -46.48
#